data_d7d0dafef516a334f4f3b64988cd3f5a
#
_entry.id   d7d0dafef516a334f4f3b64988cd3f5a
#
_cell.length_a   1.000
_cell.length_b   1.000
_cell.length_c   1.000
_cell.angle_alpha   90.00
_cell.angle_beta   90.00
_cell.angle_gamma   90.00
#
_symmetry.space_group_name_H-M   'P 1'
#
loop_
_entity.id
_entity.type
_entity.pdbx_description
1 polymer ?
#
loop_
_entity_poly.entity_id
_entity_poly.type
_entity_poly.pdbx_seq_one_letter_code
_entity_poly.pdbx_strand_id
1 'polypeptide(L)'
;LANPADTAQGLMPLLASPMFALGAQEFLALATKLDSETGETSRRNIDAGIMSDSDVPGLQDLPLVTRAREVLRYALRRVGRDSFAAIACDVVNASGWFVRLAQRGPEGKAIAANVLKALDAVAEAEAEFGNSPRSIALAFDRFLAGKEAPGALNEEGDGAVRIMTVHASKGLEYPVVAVAECFG
;
A
#
# COMPACT_ATOMS: atom_id res chain seq x y z
N LEU A 1 -5.57 -6.20 5.62
CA LEU A 1 -5.21 -7.62 5.88
C LEU A 1 -5.40 -8.03 7.35
N ALA A 2 -5.34 -7.10 8.31
CA ALA A 2 -5.54 -7.41 9.74
C ALA A 2 -6.97 -7.92 10.04
N ASN A 3 -7.95 -7.50 9.27
CA ASN A 3 -9.32 -7.98 9.35
C ASN A 3 -9.93 -8.09 7.94
N PRO A 4 -9.73 -9.22 7.24
CA PRO A 4 -10.24 -9.40 5.88
C PRO A 4 -11.78 -9.42 5.81
N ALA A 5 -12.47 -9.69 6.92
CA ALA A 5 -13.92 -9.63 6.99
C ALA A 5 -14.47 -8.19 7.02
N ASP A 6 -13.64 -7.21 7.39
CA ASP A 6 -13.98 -5.80 7.34
C ASP A 6 -13.71 -5.23 5.94
N THR A 7 -14.59 -5.57 5.01
CA THR A 7 -14.45 -5.18 3.61
C THR A 7 -14.42 -3.66 3.42
N ALA A 8 -15.15 -2.91 4.23
CA ALA A 8 -15.28 -1.46 4.09
C ALA A 8 -14.03 -0.69 4.54
N GLN A 9 -13.38 -1.14 5.63
CA GLN A 9 -12.23 -0.43 6.22
C GLN A 9 -10.88 -1.03 5.83
N GLY A 10 -10.85 -2.28 5.35
CA GLY A 10 -9.63 -2.99 5.04
C GLY A 10 -9.47 -3.32 3.56
N LEU A 11 -10.21 -4.31 3.09
CA LEU A 11 -9.99 -4.91 1.77
C LEU A 11 -10.36 -3.95 0.62
N MET A 12 -11.51 -3.28 0.71
CA MET A 12 -11.99 -2.41 -0.37
C MET A 12 -11.08 -1.21 -0.62
N PRO A 13 -10.63 -0.44 0.39
CA PRO A 13 -9.65 0.62 0.19
C PRO A 13 -8.32 0.11 -0.38
N LEU A 14 -7.86 -1.07 0.04
CA LEU A 14 -6.64 -1.67 -0.50
C LEU A 14 -6.78 -1.98 -1.99
N LEU A 15 -7.88 -2.60 -2.40
CA LEU A 15 -8.14 -2.95 -3.81
C LEU A 15 -8.34 -1.72 -4.70
N ALA A 16 -8.98 -0.66 -4.18
CA ALA A 16 -9.16 0.61 -4.88
C ALA A 16 -7.88 1.46 -4.93
N SER A 17 -6.89 1.17 -4.06
CA SER A 17 -5.63 1.92 -3.99
C SER A 17 -4.83 1.83 -5.30
N PRO A 18 -3.89 2.75 -5.55
CA PRO A 18 -3.00 2.67 -6.70
C PRO A 18 -2.18 1.37 -6.79
N MET A 19 -2.08 0.61 -5.69
CA MET A 19 -1.39 -0.68 -5.67
C MET A 19 -2.11 -1.74 -6.52
N PHE A 20 -3.44 -1.83 -6.46
CA PHE A 20 -4.25 -2.78 -7.23
C PHE A 20 -5.08 -2.11 -8.32
N ALA A 21 -5.54 -0.87 -8.08
CA ALA A 21 -6.25 -0.01 -9.02
C ALA A 21 -7.55 -0.62 -9.58
N LEU A 22 -8.29 -1.38 -8.75
CA LEU A 22 -9.58 -1.93 -9.15
C LEU A 22 -10.62 -0.81 -9.26
N GLY A 23 -11.37 -0.83 -10.36
CA GLY A 23 -12.49 0.07 -10.61
C GLY A 23 -13.85 -0.57 -10.36
N ALA A 24 -14.90 0.12 -10.76
CA ALA A 24 -16.29 -0.31 -10.52
C ALA A 24 -16.62 -1.68 -11.17
N GLN A 25 -16.08 -1.95 -12.35
CA GLN A 25 -16.31 -3.20 -13.07
C GLN A 25 -15.71 -4.38 -12.30
N GLU A 26 -14.48 -4.24 -11.83
CA GLU A 26 -13.78 -5.26 -11.05
C GLU A 26 -14.49 -5.52 -9.71
N PHE A 27 -14.94 -4.47 -9.03
CA PHE A 27 -15.70 -4.62 -7.80
C PHE A 27 -17.05 -5.29 -8.03
N LEU A 28 -17.75 -4.97 -9.11
CA LEU A 28 -18.99 -5.65 -9.48
C LEU A 28 -18.78 -7.13 -9.73
N ALA A 29 -17.72 -7.49 -10.47
CA ALA A 29 -17.38 -8.89 -10.73
C ALA A 29 -17.07 -9.64 -9.43
N LEU A 30 -16.29 -9.05 -8.52
CA LEU A 30 -15.99 -9.65 -7.20
C LEU A 30 -17.23 -9.79 -6.31
N ALA A 31 -18.18 -8.85 -6.39
CA ALA A 31 -19.42 -8.87 -5.62
C ALA A 31 -20.50 -9.79 -6.22
N THR A 32 -20.24 -10.38 -7.38
CA THR A 32 -21.16 -11.27 -8.08
C THR A 32 -20.61 -12.70 -8.08
N LYS A 33 -21.45 -13.66 -7.70
CA LYS A 33 -21.19 -15.09 -7.87
C LYS A 33 -21.94 -15.57 -9.10
N LEU A 34 -21.26 -16.25 -10.00
CA LEU A 34 -21.85 -16.95 -11.13
C LEU A 34 -22.00 -18.43 -10.77
N ASP A 35 -23.18 -18.97 -10.92
CA ASP A 35 -23.39 -20.40 -10.85
C ASP A 35 -23.05 -21.02 -12.20
N SER A 36 -22.05 -21.91 -12.23
CA SER A 36 -21.55 -22.51 -13.47
C SER A 36 -22.51 -23.56 -14.06
N GLU A 37 -23.44 -24.10 -13.27
CA GLU A 37 -24.42 -25.08 -13.73
C GLU A 37 -25.67 -24.42 -14.29
N THR A 38 -26.19 -23.42 -13.60
CA THR A 38 -27.44 -22.74 -13.97
C THR A 38 -27.23 -21.46 -14.78
N GLY A 39 -26.03 -20.87 -14.74
CA GLY A 39 -25.74 -19.56 -15.33
C GLY A 39 -26.35 -18.39 -14.55
N GLU A 40 -26.98 -18.65 -13.42
CA GLU A 40 -27.58 -17.61 -12.59
C GLU A 40 -26.52 -16.81 -11.82
N THR A 41 -26.80 -15.55 -11.57
CA THR A 41 -25.93 -14.68 -10.77
C THR A 41 -26.58 -14.31 -9.45
N SER A 42 -25.77 -14.28 -8.40
CA SER A 42 -26.18 -13.87 -7.06
C SER A 42 -25.18 -12.89 -6.45
N ARG A 43 -25.60 -12.11 -5.46
CA ARG A 43 -24.70 -11.18 -4.75
C ARG A 43 -23.88 -11.93 -3.70
N ARG A 44 -22.63 -11.49 -3.52
CA ARG A 44 -21.73 -11.93 -2.44
C ARG A 44 -20.91 -10.77 -1.92
N ASN A 45 -20.23 -10.96 -0.79
CA ASN A 45 -19.25 -10.02 -0.30
C ASN A 45 -17.95 -10.07 -1.15
N ILE A 46 -17.24 -8.96 -1.27
CA ILE A 46 -16.01 -8.83 -2.06
C ILE A 46 -14.91 -9.77 -1.55
N ASP A 47 -14.80 -9.93 -0.21
CA ASP A 47 -13.86 -10.88 0.42
C ASP A 47 -14.11 -12.31 -0.06
N ALA A 48 -15.36 -12.74 -0.16
CA ALA A 48 -15.70 -14.03 -0.74
C ALA A 48 -15.30 -14.11 -2.22
N GLY A 49 -15.41 -13.02 -2.99
CA GLY A 49 -14.96 -12.93 -4.37
C GLY A 49 -13.44 -13.06 -4.52
N ILE A 50 -12.68 -12.55 -3.57
CA ILE A 50 -11.21 -12.71 -3.53
C ILE A 50 -10.84 -14.15 -3.12
N MET A 51 -11.49 -14.72 -2.13
CA MET A 51 -11.10 -16.00 -1.51
C MET A 51 -11.66 -17.23 -2.20
N SER A 52 -12.81 -17.12 -2.88
CA SER A 52 -13.47 -18.24 -3.55
C SER A 52 -12.65 -18.80 -4.71
N ASP A 53 -12.64 -20.10 -4.88
CA ASP A 53 -12.03 -20.80 -6.03
C ASP A 53 -12.90 -20.71 -7.28
N SER A 54 -14.17 -20.39 -7.14
CA SER A 54 -15.17 -20.39 -8.20
C SER A 54 -15.61 -18.99 -8.62
N ASP A 55 -15.89 -18.81 -9.87
CA ASP A 55 -17.05 -18.16 -10.46
C ASP A 55 -17.14 -16.64 -10.23
N VAL A 56 -16.01 -15.95 -10.50
CA VAL A 56 -16.06 -14.51 -10.75
C VAL A 56 -16.44 -14.31 -12.21
N PRO A 57 -17.57 -13.67 -12.53
CA PRO A 57 -18.00 -13.44 -13.90
C PRO A 57 -16.94 -12.70 -14.71
N GLY A 58 -16.60 -13.19 -15.88
CA GLY A 58 -15.66 -12.56 -16.80
C GLY A 58 -14.21 -12.47 -16.28
N LEU A 59 -13.81 -13.34 -15.34
CA LEU A 59 -12.48 -13.31 -14.73
C LEU A 59 -11.35 -13.33 -15.74
N GLN A 60 -11.51 -14.03 -16.86
CA GLN A 60 -10.53 -14.12 -17.94
C GLN A 60 -10.22 -12.76 -18.58
N ASP A 61 -11.16 -11.83 -18.53
CA ASP A 61 -11.05 -10.48 -19.10
C ASP A 61 -10.69 -9.42 -18.06
N LEU A 62 -10.46 -9.84 -16.80
CA LEU A 62 -10.20 -8.97 -15.65
C LEU A 62 -8.81 -9.24 -15.03
N PRO A 63 -7.71 -8.86 -15.70
CA PRO A 63 -6.35 -9.17 -15.25
C PRO A 63 -6.01 -8.54 -13.91
N LEU A 64 -6.59 -7.39 -13.55
CA LEU A 64 -6.39 -6.75 -12.24
C LEU A 64 -7.03 -7.58 -11.12
N VAL A 65 -8.21 -8.13 -11.35
CA VAL A 65 -8.89 -9.02 -10.39
C VAL A 65 -8.09 -10.32 -10.21
N THR A 66 -7.65 -10.92 -11.31
CA THR A 66 -6.83 -12.14 -11.28
C THR A 66 -5.57 -11.92 -10.43
N ARG A 67 -4.82 -10.84 -10.69
CA ARG A 67 -3.63 -10.48 -9.91
C ARG A 67 -3.95 -10.22 -8.44
N ALA A 68 -4.99 -9.45 -8.16
CA ALA A 68 -5.37 -9.15 -6.77
C ALA A 68 -5.71 -10.43 -5.99
N ARG A 69 -6.44 -11.35 -6.62
CA ARG A 69 -6.78 -12.65 -6.02
C ARG A 69 -5.54 -13.50 -5.75
N GLU A 70 -4.65 -13.62 -6.71
CA GLU A 70 -3.40 -14.40 -6.56
C GLU A 70 -2.55 -13.86 -5.40
N VAL A 71 -2.28 -12.54 -5.41
CA VAL A 71 -1.44 -11.89 -4.40
C VAL A 71 -2.06 -12.00 -3.02
N LEU A 72 -3.34 -11.63 -2.86
CA LEU A 72 -3.99 -11.61 -1.56
C LEU A 72 -4.24 -13.02 -1.01
N ARG A 73 -4.63 -13.97 -1.84
CA ARG A 73 -4.80 -15.36 -1.42
C ARG A 73 -3.48 -15.98 -0.97
N TYR A 74 -2.39 -15.69 -1.67
CA TYR A 74 -1.05 -16.12 -1.25
C TYR A 74 -0.67 -15.50 0.09
N ALA A 75 -0.84 -14.19 0.25
CA ALA A 75 -0.54 -13.47 1.49
C ALA A 75 -1.36 -14.00 2.67
N LEU A 76 -2.68 -14.17 2.50
CA LEU A 76 -3.57 -14.61 3.58
C LEU A 76 -3.27 -16.03 4.09
N ARG A 77 -2.81 -16.93 3.20
CA ARG A 77 -2.37 -18.29 3.63
C ARG A 77 -1.13 -18.27 4.52
N ARG A 78 -0.34 -17.21 4.49
CA ARG A 78 0.91 -17.05 5.27
C ARG A 78 0.71 -16.32 6.59
N VAL A 79 -0.42 -15.62 6.77
CA VAL A 79 -0.74 -14.92 8.02
C VAL A 79 -0.73 -15.92 9.19
N GLY A 80 0.00 -15.57 10.26
CA GLY A 80 0.19 -16.40 11.44
C GLY A 80 1.23 -17.51 11.29
N ARG A 81 1.88 -17.65 10.13
CA ARG A 81 2.97 -18.60 9.89
C ARG A 81 4.28 -17.91 9.63
N ASP A 82 4.25 -16.87 8.80
CA ASP A 82 5.42 -16.10 8.39
C ASP A 82 5.42 -14.72 9.02
N SER A 83 6.57 -14.03 8.97
CA SER A 83 6.69 -12.63 9.37
C SER A 83 5.69 -11.76 8.60
N PHE A 84 4.99 -10.89 9.31
CA PHE A 84 4.01 -10.00 8.69
C PHE A 84 4.70 -8.97 7.80
N ALA A 85 5.88 -8.49 8.18
CA ALA A 85 6.70 -7.61 7.37
C ALA A 85 7.11 -8.26 6.04
N ALA A 86 7.51 -9.54 6.07
CA ALA A 86 7.81 -10.29 4.86
C ALA A 86 6.58 -10.44 3.96
N ILE A 87 5.39 -10.74 4.54
CA ILE A 87 4.14 -10.82 3.79
C ILE A 87 3.80 -9.47 3.15
N ALA A 88 3.94 -8.36 3.89
CA ALA A 88 3.66 -7.02 3.38
C ALA A 88 4.59 -6.65 2.21
N CYS A 89 5.88 -6.95 2.34
CA CYS A 89 6.86 -6.74 1.28
C CYS A 89 6.51 -7.55 0.02
N ASP A 90 6.15 -8.81 0.18
CA ASP A 90 5.77 -9.69 -0.95
C ASP A 90 4.48 -9.20 -1.64
N VAL A 91 3.49 -8.72 -0.88
CA VAL A 91 2.25 -8.12 -1.44
C VAL A 91 2.58 -6.90 -2.30
N VAL A 92 3.41 -5.99 -1.80
CA VAL A 92 3.82 -4.79 -2.55
C VAL A 92 4.55 -5.18 -3.84
N ASN A 93 5.52 -6.08 -3.75
CA ASN A 93 6.30 -6.54 -4.90
C ASN A 93 5.42 -7.28 -5.94
N ALA A 94 4.65 -8.27 -5.49
CA ALA A 94 3.80 -9.08 -6.36
C ALA A 94 2.65 -8.29 -7.00
N SER A 95 2.20 -7.19 -6.38
CA SER A 95 1.24 -6.27 -6.99
C SER A 95 1.78 -5.59 -8.26
N GLY A 96 3.09 -5.56 -8.46
CA GLY A 96 3.78 -4.86 -9.54
C GLY A 96 3.75 -3.33 -9.36
N TRP A 97 3.45 -2.84 -8.16
CA TRP A 97 3.32 -1.40 -7.91
C TRP A 97 4.64 -0.67 -8.08
N PHE A 98 5.75 -1.20 -7.59
CA PHE A 98 7.08 -0.61 -7.77
C PHE A 98 7.47 -0.44 -9.25
N VAL A 99 7.10 -1.40 -10.10
CA VAL A 99 7.35 -1.29 -11.55
C VAL A 99 6.57 -0.12 -12.14
N ARG A 100 5.30 0.05 -11.75
CA ARG A 100 4.49 1.19 -12.19
C ARG A 100 5.00 2.53 -11.64
N LEU A 101 5.48 2.56 -10.41
CA LEU A 101 6.08 3.75 -9.81
C LEU A 101 7.37 4.15 -10.53
N ALA A 102 8.22 3.19 -10.90
CA ALA A 102 9.45 3.46 -11.64
C ALA A 102 9.20 4.19 -12.98
N GLN A 103 8.04 3.95 -13.60
CA GLN A 103 7.64 4.61 -14.86
C GLN A 103 7.18 6.07 -14.68
N ARG A 104 6.92 6.50 -13.43
CA ARG A 104 6.46 7.87 -13.09
C ARG A 104 7.61 8.85 -12.83
N GLY A 105 8.86 8.44 -13.07
CA GLY A 105 10.03 9.30 -12.87
C GLY A 105 10.25 9.71 -11.40
N PRO A 106 10.67 10.97 -11.13
CA PRO A 106 11.01 11.43 -9.78
C PRO A 106 9.87 11.30 -8.77
N GLU A 107 8.64 11.63 -9.18
CA GLU A 107 7.46 11.48 -8.32
C GLU A 107 7.25 10.02 -7.89
N GLY A 108 7.37 9.09 -8.82
CA GLY A 108 7.24 7.66 -8.53
C GLY A 108 8.35 7.14 -7.60
N LYS A 109 9.58 7.64 -7.75
CA LYS A 109 10.69 7.33 -6.84
C LYS A 109 10.40 7.81 -5.41
N ALA A 110 9.88 9.04 -5.25
CA ALA A 110 9.52 9.57 -3.93
C ALA A 110 8.41 8.73 -3.25
N ILE A 111 7.38 8.32 -4.00
CA ILE A 111 6.34 7.43 -3.50
C ILE A 111 6.94 6.07 -3.11
N ALA A 112 7.79 5.49 -3.95
CA ALA A 112 8.44 4.21 -3.66
C ALA A 112 9.28 4.26 -2.38
N ALA A 113 10.03 5.34 -2.15
CA ALA A 113 10.79 5.56 -0.93
C ALA A 113 9.88 5.63 0.32
N ASN A 114 8.73 6.27 0.22
CA ASN A 114 7.74 6.30 1.31
C ASN A 114 7.12 4.93 1.57
N VAL A 115 6.88 4.13 0.52
CA VAL A 115 6.40 2.75 0.68
C VAL A 115 7.45 1.90 1.41
N LEU A 116 8.73 2.02 1.07
CA LEU A 116 9.80 1.32 1.78
C LEU A 116 9.86 1.70 3.25
N LYS A 117 9.78 3.01 3.59
CA LYS A 117 9.68 3.46 4.99
C LYS A 117 8.46 2.88 5.72
N ALA A 118 7.34 2.77 5.05
CA ALA A 118 6.15 2.15 5.63
C ALA A 118 6.36 0.65 5.89
N LEU A 119 7.07 -0.07 5.01
CA LEU A 119 7.42 -1.46 5.22
C LEU A 119 8.40 -1.64 6.38
N ASP A 120 9.38 -0.73 6.52
CA ASP A 120 10.30 -0.72 7.67
C ASP A 120 9.54 -0.50 8.98
N ALA A 121 8.58 0.45 9.00
CA ALA A 121 7.72 0.67 10.18
C ALA A 121 6.86 -0.55 10.55
N VAL A 122 6.41 -1.33 9.56
CA VAL A 122 5.73 -2.60 9.81
C VAL A 122 6.69 -3.61 10.45
N ALA A 123 7.94 -3.69 9.99
CA ALA A 123 8.94 -4.58 10.55
C ALA A 123 9.32 -4.20 11.99
N GLU A 124 9.46 -2.90 12.29
CA GLU A 124 9.69 -2.38 13.64
C GLU A 124 8.50 -2.71 14.56
N ALA A 125 7.27 -2.48 14.09
CA ALA A 125 6.07 -2.82 14.86
C ALA A 125 5.96 -4.33 15.14
N GLU A 126 6.32 -5.18 14.20
CA GLU A 126 6.37 -6.63 14.39
C GLU A 126 7.43 -7.03 15.42
N ALA A 127 8.60 -6.42 15.38
CA ALA A 127 9.68 -6.69 16.33
C ALA A 127 9.30 -6.27 17.78
N GLU A 128 8.54 -5.18 17.93
CA GLU A 128 8.11 -4.65 19.24
C GLU A 128 6.88 -5.38 19.80
N PHE A 129 5.87 -5.64 18.96
CA PHE A 129 4.54 -6.13 19.39
C PHE A 129 4.24 -7.57 18.99
N GLY A 130 5.19 -8.25 18.33
CA GLY A 130 5.03 -9.62 17.86
C GLY A 130 4.18 -9.73 16.58
N ASN A 131 4.06 -10.96 16.08
CA ASN A 131 3.43 -11.27 14.77
C ASN A 131 1.90 -11.37 14.88
N SER A 132 1.25 -10.41 15.56
CA SER A 132 -0.20 -10.29 15.60
C SER A 132 -0.65 -9.21 14.60
N PRO A 133 -1.41 -9.55 13.54
CA PRO A 133 -1.87 -8.56 12.56
C PRO A 133 -2.60 -7.37 13.19
N ARG A 134 -3.37 -7.62 14.25
CA ARG A 134 -4.09 -6.57 14.97
C ARG A 134 -3.16 -5.63 15.74
N SER A 135 -2.16 -6.17 16.43
CA SER A 135 -1.18 -5.37 17.17
C SER A 135 -0.35 -4.51 16.24
N ILE A 136 0.10 -5.09 15.11
CA ILE A 136 0.85 -4.38 14.08
C ILE A 136 -0.01 -3.26 13.46
N ALA A 137 -1.29 -3.51 13.16
CA ALA A 137 -2.19 -2.49 12.63
C ALA A 137 -2.36 -1.31 13.60
N LEU A 138 -2.57 -1.59 14.89
CA LEU A 138 -2.69 -0.55 15.93
C LEU A 138 -1.40 0.25 16.12
N ALA A 139 -0.24 -0.41 16.04
CA ALA A 139 1.06 0.27 16.10
C ALA A 139 1.29 1.16 14.86
N PHE A 140 0.92 0.67 13.69
CA PHE A 140 1.00 1.42 12.44
C PHE A 140 0.07 2.64 12.43
N ASP A 141 -1.16 2.51 12.94
CA ASP A 141 -2.08 3.66 13.12
C ASP A 141 -1.49 4.73 14.04
N ARG A 142 -0.80 4.32 15.12
CA ARG A 142 -0.08 5.25 16.00
C ARG A 142 1.10 5.93 15.30
N PHE A 143 1.83 5.18 14.48
CA PHE A 143 2.91 5.72 13.67
C PHE A 143 2.39 6.79 12.69
N LEU A 144 1.26 6.55 12.01
CA LEU A 144 0.63 7.51 11.12
C LEU A 144 0.06 8.74 11.86
N ALA A 145 -0.43 8.58 13.08
CA ALA A 145 -0.91 9.68 13.94
C ALA A 145 0.22 10.47 14.60
N GLY A 146 1.43 9.91 14.66
CA GLY A 146 2.64 10.58 15.13
C GLY A 146 3.13 11.64 14.14
N LYS A 147 4.05 12.49 14.58
CA LYS A 147 4.64 13.57 13.77
C LYS A 147 5.05 13.04 12.38
N GLU A 148 4.74 13.83 11.35
CA GLU A 148 5.17 13.61 9.98
C GLU A 148 6.60 13.04 9.94
N ALA A 149 6.74 11.81 9.47
CA ALA A 149 8.05 11.30 9.13
C ALA A 149 8.65 12.24 8.08
N PRO A 150 9.92 12.67 8.20
CA PRO A 150 10.54 13.50 7.18
C PRO A 150 10.30 12.85 5.82
N GLY A 151 9.68 13.58 4.90
CA GLY A 151 9.46 13.09 3.53
C GLY A 151 10.75 12.54 2.94
N ALA A 152 10.66 11.68 1.93
CA ALA A 152 11.85 11.21 1.23
C ALA A 152 12.69 12.44 0.83
N LEU A 153 13.94 12.49 1.31
CA LEU A 153 14.85 13.55 0.94
C LEU A 153 15.03 13.47 -0.58
N ASN A 154 14.74 14.55 -1.28
CA ASN A 154 15.13 14.66 -2.68
C ASN A 154 16.65 14.45 -2.77
N GLU A 155 17.11 13.59 -3.68
CA GLU A 155 18.53 13.39 -3.92
C GLU A 155 19.18 14.73 -4.27
N GLU A 156 20.38 14.96 -3.76
CA GLU A 156 21.19 16.12 -4.13
C GLU A 156 21.37 16.13 -5.66
N GLY A 157 20.77 17.09 -6.35
CA GLY A 157 20.86 17.19 -7.80
C GLY A 157 19.55 17.43 -8.53
N ASP A 158 18.38 17.29 -7.89
CA ASP A 158 17.07 17.44 -8.54
C ASP A 158 16.63 18.90 -8.82
N GLY A 159 17.51 19.89 -8.64
CA GLY A 159 17.17 21.31 -8.85
C GLY A 159 16.10 21.86 -7.90
N ALA A 160 15.85 21.16 -6.81
CA ALA A 160 14.83 21.53 -5.83
C ALA A 160 15.33 22.63 -4.89
N VAL A 161 14.44 23.58 -4.57
CA VAL A 161 14.71 24.60 -3.53
C VAL A 161 14.50 23.98 -2.16
N ARG A 162 15.53 23.99 -1.33
CA ARG A 162 15.43 23.54 0.07
C ARG A 162 14.97 24.67 0.96
N ILE A 163 13.89 24.44 1.70
CA ILE A 163 13.41 25.36 2.75
C ILE A 163 13.77 24.76 4.11
N MET A 164 14.51 25.51 4.92
CA MET A 164 14.96 25.04 6.23
C MET A 164 15.16 26.21 7.20
N THR A 165 15.25 25.91 8.49
CA THR A 165 15.60 26.91 9.49
C THR A 165 17.09 27.21 9.47
N VAL A 166 17.49 28.39 9.94
CA VAL A 166 18.91 28.79 10.08
C VAL A 166 19.70 27.77 10.93
N HIS A 167 19.07 27.21 11.96
CA HIS A 167 19.72 26.16 12.78
C HIS A 167 19.93 24.85 12.01
N ALA A 168 19.00 24.48 11.14
CA ALA A 168 19.13 23.28 10.33
C ALA A 168 20.16 23.41 9.20
N SER A 169 20.49 24.65 8.78
CA SER A 169 21.48 24.93 7.75
C SER A 169 22.91 25.07 8.29
N LYS A 170 23.13 24.97 9.61
CA LYS A 170 24.47 25.10 10.22
C LYS A 170 25.43 24.03 9.67
N GLY A 171 26.51 24.49 9.06
CA GLY A 171 27.53 23.62 8.46
C GLY A 171 27.23 23.16 7.03
N LEU A 172 26.15 23.67 6.42
CA LEU A 172 25.82 23.41 5.02
C LEU A 172 26.17 24.62 4.16
N GLU A 173 26.63 24.38 2.93
CA GLU A 173 26.93 25.41 1.93
C GLU A 173 25.99 25.29 0.75
N TYR A 174 25.45 26.43 0.27
CA TYR A 174 24.56 26.52 -0.87
C TYR A 174 25.00 27.59 -1.84
N PRO A 175 24.92 27.36 -3.15
CA PRO A 175 25.28 28.36 -4.19
C PRO A 175 24.42 29.63 -4.13
N VAL A 176 23.15 29.49 -3.71
CA VAL A 176 22.23 30.60 -3.55
C VAL A 176 21.43 30.39 -2.28
N VAL A 177 21.35 31.42 -1.44
CA VAL A 177 20.57 31.42 -0.19
C VAL A 177 19.63 32.60 -0.18
N ALA A 178 18.33 32.33 0.02
CA ALA A 178 17.32 33.36 0.27
C ALA A 178 16.89 33.28 1.74
N VAL A 179 17.00 34.37 2.48
CA VAL A 179 16.58 34.44 3.88
C VAL A 179 15.28 35.21 3.95
N ALA A 180 14.21 34.56 4.45
CA ALA A 180 12.90 35.17 4.66
C ALA A 180 12.73 35.59 6.12
N GLU A 181 11.93 36.63 6.36
CA GLU A 181 11.58 37.13 7.71
C GLU A 181 12.78 37.58 8.58
N CYS A 182 13.69 38.34 7.98
CA CYS A 182 14.80 38.96 8.74
C CYS A 182 14.43 40.26 9.47
N PHE A 183 13.15 40.60 9.56
CA PHE A 183 12.67 41.82 10.23
C PHE A 183 12.09 41.46 11.59
N GLY A 184 12.85 41.67 12.64
CA GLY A 184 12.43 41.77 14.02
C GLY A 184 12.45 43.22 14.49
#